data_eabe6dffb905fe64b12b767696612d04
#
_entry.id   eabe6dffb905fe64b12b767696612d04
#
_cell.length_a   1.000
_cell.length_b   1.000
_cell.length_c   1.000
_cell.angle_alpha   90.00
_cell.angle_beta   90.00
_cell.angle_gamma   90.00
#
_symmetry.space_group_name_H-M   'P 1'
#
loop_
_entity.id
_entity.type
_entity.pdbx_description
1 polymer ?
#
loop_
_entity_poly.entity_id
_entity_poly.type
_entity_poly.pdbx_seq_one_letter_code
_entity_poly.pdbx_strand_id
1 'polypeptide(L)'
;MTQDKLNYLLVLAEEQNVTRAARRLYITQPTLTGFLNRLEQDLGFRIFDRQSSPDTLTASGKHYIDGMQKLLREEHGLKEKLRCEAQSRIQFRIGIGQVHSQMLSPILAEKLIEQHPGLNLQFCESKESILLDMLRRGEIDLFVGHAQIGSTVYLSGELSTERLSLYMPDSFLNLSAEERSQNSPENLYELQPEQLQGLPVIAPASTQGLYINYMDMVERLHLSPRRVIQTSNQVTALRMVAHGLGYLYSGGLLTPNASLSMFLTEQERQRLLYCSVPGLPDTRKCYYAYYPQSPNLSLIHESLRILKELTTP
;
A
#
# COMPACT_ATOMS: atom_id res chain seq x y z
N MET A 1 9.32 28.22 4.16
CA MET A 1 9.64 26.77 4.15
C MET A 1 9.30 26.23 2.77
N THR A 2 10.19 25.50 2.09
CA THR A 2 9.87 24.83 0.83
C THR A 2 9.40 23.39 1.11
N GLN A 3 8.71 22.78 0.15
CA GLN A 3 8.24 21.40 0.23
C GLN A 3 9.39 20.40 0.53
N ASP A 4 10.55 20.58 -0.13
CA ASP A 4 11.73 19.74 0.12
C ASP A 4 12.23 19.81 1.55
N LYS A 5 12.22 21.02 2.13
CA LYS A 5 12.65 21.24 3.52
C LYS A 5 11.71 20.63 4.54
N LEU A 6 10.40 20.60 4.27
CA LEU A 6 9.45 19.87 5.10
C LEU A 6 9.67 18.36 4.99
N ASN A 7 9.95 17.85 3.79
CA ASN A 7 10.26 16.43 3.61
C ASN A 7 11.48 15.98 4.45
N TYR A 8 12.48 16.84 4.63
CA TYR A 8 13.61 16.54 5.53
C TYR A 8 13.16 16.28 6.97
N LEU A 9 12.24 17.09 7.47
CA LEU A 9 11.70 16.93 8.83
C LEU A 9 10.85 15.67 8.97
N LEU A 10 10.04 15.37 7.96
CA LEU A 10 9.17 14.18 7.96
C LEU A 10 9.98 12.89 7.93
N VAL A 11 10.96 12.80 7.03
CA VAL A 11 11.83 11.62 6.94
C VAL A 11 12.66 11.46 8.23
N LEU A 12 13.13 12.55 8.83
CA LEU A 12 13.84 12.48 10.10
C LEU A 12 12.93 12.01 11.24
N ALA A 13 11.68 12.46 11.29
CA ALA A 13 10.69 12.03 12.28
C ALA A 13 10.35 10.53 12.15
N GLU A 14 10.31 10.00 10.92
CA GLU A 14 10.08 8.59 10.65
C GLU A 14 11.29 7.72 11.00
N GLU A 15 12.47 8.12 10.58
CA GLU A 15 13.70 7.35 10.78
C GLU A 15 14.23 7.44 12.22
N GLN A 16 13.89 8.50 12.95
CA GLN A 16 14.39 8.80 14.30
C GLN A 16 15.91 8.65 14.42
N ASN A 17 16.61 8.91 13.31
CA ASN A 17 18.05 8.79 13.20
C ASN A 17 18.56 9.63 12.02
N VAL A 18 19.37 10.64 12.32
CA VAL A 18 19.87 11.60 11.32
C VAL A 18 20.64 10.93 10.19
N THR A 19 21.44 9.89 10.50
CA THR A 19 22.25 9.19 9.48
C THR A 19 21.37 8.39 8.53
N ARG A 20 20.37 7.68 9.04
CA ARG A 20 19.41 6.94 8.20
C ARG A 20 18.55 7.87 7.38
N ALA A 21 18.06 8.95 7.99
CA ALA A 21 17.29 9.98 7.30
C ALA A 21 18.07 10.62 6.15
N ALA A 22 19.34 11.00 6.38
CA ALA A 22 20.20 11.57 5.35
C ALA A 22 20.41 10.60 4.17
N ARG A 23 20.65 9.32 4.45
CA ARG A 23 20.76 8.28 3.39
C ARG A 23 19.47 8.16 2.58
N ARG A 24 18.32 8.13 3.24
CA ARG A 24 17.01 8.05 2.58
C ARG A 24 16.70 9.26 1.73
N LEU A 25 17.21 10.44 2.13
CA LEU A 25 17.06 11.71 1.42
C LEU A 25 18.13 11.93 0.32
N TYR A 26 19.07 11.01 0.17
CA TYR A 26 20.22 11.14 -0.76
C TYR A 26 21.07 12.40 -0.53
N ILE A 27 21.22 12.81 0.74
CA ILE A 27 22.07 13.93 1.17
C ILE A 27 23.08 13.47 2.22
N THR A 28 24.06 14.35 2.51
CA THR A 28 25.03 14.05 3.59
C THR A 28 24.43 14.36 4.96
N GLN A 29 24.84 13.60 5.98
CA GLN A 29 24.41 13.84 7.37
C GLN A 29 24.74 15.27 7.85
N PRO A 30 25.94 15.86 7.57
CA PRO A 30 26.21 17.26 7.91
C PRO A 30 25.23 18.24 7.26
N THR A 31 24.79 17.99 6.02
CA THR A 31 23.79 18.83 5.33
C THR A 31 22.46 18.82 6.08
N LEU A 32 21.95 17.64 6.46
CA LEU A 32 20.70 17.52 7.21
C LEU A 32 20.80 18.16 8.60
N THR A 33 21.91 17.92 9.31
CA THR A 33 22.15 18.50 10.64
C THR A 33 22.27 20.02 10.55
N GLY A 34 22.98 20.54 9.56
CA GLY A 34 23.14 22.01 9.36
C GLY A 34 21.82 22.70 9.00
N PHE A 35 20.96 22.02 8.21
CA PHE A 35 19.61 22.49 7.94
C PHE A 35 18.77 22.56 9.22
N LEU A 36 18.74 21.46 10.00
CA LEU A 36 17.96 21.38 11.23
C LEU A 36 18.39 22.45 12.26
N ASN A 37 19.69 22.60 12.47
CA ASN A 37 20.22 23.61 13.42
C ASN A 37 19.81 25.05 13.06
N ARG A 38 19.91 25.41 11.76
CA ARG A 38 19.49 26.74 11.29
C ARG A 38 17.99 26.95 11.47
N LEU A 39 17.19 25.94 11.11
CA LEU A 39 15.73 26.04 11.26
C LEU A 39 15.32 26.20 12.73
N GLU A 40 15.87 25.39 13.65
CA GLU A 40 15.58 25.46 15.07
C GLU A 40 16.05 26.80 15.67
N GLN A 41 17.16 27.35 15.19
CA GLN A 41 17.65 28.68 15.57
C GLN A 41 16.70 29.78 15.10
N ASP A 42 16.24 29.72 13.86
CA ASP A 42 15.28 30.68 13.28
C ASP A 42 13.93 30.65 14.01
N LEU A 43 13.49 29.47 14.44
CA LEU A 43 12.22 29.26 15.15
C LEU A 43 12.30 29.58 16.65
N GLY A 44 13.49 29.58 17.24
CA GLY A 44 13.69 29.78 18.67
C GLY A 44 13.30 28.60 19.55
N PHE A 45 13.02 27.45 18.99
CA PHE A 45 12.72 26.19 19.71
C PHE A 45 13.26 24.98 18.97
N ARG A 46 13.43 23.87 19.70
CA ARG A 46 13.86 22.60 19.12
C ARG A 46 12.69 21.83 18.55
N ILE A 47 12.87 21.28 17.33
CA ILE A 47 11.93 20.40 16.66
C ILE A 47 12.15 18.94 17.13
N PHE A 48 13.43 18.54 17.30
CA PHE A 48 13.80 17.22 17.77
C PHE A 48 14.54 17.27 19.11
N ASP A 49 14.21 16.32 19.99
CA ASP A 49 14.98 16.05 21.20
C ASP A 49 16.15 15.12 20.85
N ARG A 50 17.37 15.65 20.89
CA ARG A 50 18.61 14.94 20.60
C ARG A 50 19.25 14.32 21.84
N GLN A 51 18.68 14.53 23.02
CA GLN A 51 19.13 13.88 24.26
C GLN A 51 18.53 12.51 24.43
N SER A 52 17.44 12.23 23.73
CA SER A 52 16.85 10.90 23.61
C SER A 52 17.53 10.13 22.47
N SER A 53 17.78 8.85 22.67
CA SER A 53 18.18 7.92 21.61
C SER A 53 17.09 6.84 21.53
N PRO A 54 16.28 6.85 20.47
CA PRO A 54 16.31 7.56 19.19
C PRO A 54 15.88 9.05 19.26
N ASP A 55 16.25 9.84 18.22
CA ASP A 55 15.84 11.24 18.07
C ASP A 55 14.31 11.33 17.95
N THR A 56 13.63 11.91 18.92
CA THR A 56 12.17 12.03 18.94
C THR A 56 11.70 13.47 18.71
N LEU A 57 10.48 13.63 18.20
CA LEU A 57 9.87 14.96 18.05
C LEU A 57 9.53 15.56 19.42
N THR A 58 9.85 16.83 19.61
CA THR A 58 9.30 17.62 20.71
C THR A 58 7.81 17.93 20.45
N ALA A 59 7.07 18.32 21.49
CA ALA A 59 5.69 18.78 21.34
C ALA A 59 5.57 19.95 20.37
N SER A 60 6.48 20.95 20.49
CA SER A 60 6.56 22.10 19.58
C SER A 60 6.93 21.67 18.16
N GLY A 61 7.85 20.70 18.01
CA GLY A 61 8.25 20.14 16.73
C GLY A 61 7.09 19.46 16.02
N LYS A 62 6.29 18.68 16.74
CA LYS A 62 5.08 18.05 16.19
C LYS A 62 4.08 19.11 15.69
N HIS A 63 3.75 20.09 16.52
CA HIS A 63 2.85 21.19 16.14
C HIS A 63 3.35 21.97 14.91
N TYR A 64 4.66 22.22 14.85
CA TYR A 64 5.28 22.92 13.72
C TYR A 64 5.16 22.12 12.43
N ILE A 65 5.48 20.83 12.44
CA ILE A 65 5.39 19.95 11.27
C ILE A 65 3.92 19.83 10.79
N ASP A 66 2.99 19.59 11.72
CA ASP A 66 1.56 19.48 11.41
C ASP A 66 1.02 20.79 10.79
N GLY A 67 1.42 21.93 11.34
CA GLY A 67 1.07 23.27 10.83
C GLY A 67 1.63 23.51 9.42
N MET A 68 2.89 23.16 9.19
CA MET A 68 3.53 23.33 7.87
C MET A 68 2.93 22.41 6.81
N GLN A 69 2.60 21.18 7.17
CA GLN A 69 1.87 20.28 6.27
C GLN A 69 0.49 20.85 5.88
N LYS A 70 -0.21 21.45 6.84
CA LYS A 70 -1.49 22.10 6.58
C LYS A 70 -1.33 23.25 5.57
N LEU A 71 -0.38 24.16 5.80
CA LEU A 71 -0.12 25.29 4.92
C LEU A 71 0.24 24.86 3.49
N LEU A 72 1.09 23.85 3.33
CA LEU A 72 1.45 23.35 2.00
C LEU A 72 0.26 22.71 1.27
N ARG A 73 -0.61 22.02 2.01
CA ARG A 73 -1.85 21.47 1.40
C ARG A 73 -2.80 22.58 0.98
N GLU A 74 -2.97 23.63 1.80
CA GLU A 74 -3.81 24.78 1.47
C GLU A 74 -3.28 25.53 0.23
N GLU A 75 -1.95 25.73 0.14
CA GLU A 75 -1.32 26.31 -1.04
C GLU A 75 -1.56 25.45 -2.30
N HIS A 76 -1.36 24.14 -2.18
CA HIS A 76 -1.59 23.21 -3.29
C HIS A 76 -3.08 23.21 -3.70
N GLY A 77 -3.99 23.12 -2.73
CA GLY A 77 -5.43 23.17 -2.99
C GLY A 77 -5.87 24.47 -3.67
N LEU A 78 -5.29 25.61 -3.28
CA LEU A 78 -5.55 26.90 -3.94
C LEU A 78 -5.07 26.88 -5.39
N LYS A 79 -3.83 26.42 -5.65
CA LYS A 79 -3.28 26.30 -7.02
C LYS A 79 -4.14 25.41 -7.91
N GLU A 80 -4.58 24.27 -7.38
CA GLU A 80 -5.45 23.35 -8.12
C GLU A 80 -6.84 23.95 -8.37
N LYS A 81 -7.43 24.61 -7.38
CA LYS A 81 -8.70 25.32 -7.55
C LYS A 81 -8.61 26.34 -8.68
N LEU A 82 -7.58 27.16 -8.70
CA LEU A 82 -7.37 28.16 -9.76
C LEU A 82 -7.13 27.50 -11.13
N ARG A 83 -6.43 26.37 -11.20
CA ARG A 83 -6.27 25.59 -12.44
C ARG A 83 -7.60 25.00 -12.93
N CYS A 84 -8.40 24.44 -11.99
CA CYS A 84 -9.72 23.90 -12.32
C CYS A 84 -10.68 24.99 -12.82
N GLU A 85 -10.70 26.16 -12.16
CA GLU A 85 -11.48 27.32 -12.59
C GLU A 85 -11.07 27.76 -14.01
N ALA A 86 -9.76 27.78 -14.32
CA ALA A 86 -9.24 28.15 -15.63
C ALA A 86 -9.57 27.11 -16.73
N GLN A 87 -9.76 25.84 -16.38
CA GLN A 87 -10.00 24.74 -17.33
C GLN A 87 -11.43 24.20 -17.31
N SER A 88 -12.31 24.69 -16.41
CA SER A 88 -13.67 24.19 -16.17
C SER A 88 -13.73 22.65 -15.93
N ARG A 89 -12.70 22.07 -15.32
CA ARG A 89 -12.61 20.62 -15.05
C ARG A 89 -12.27 20.36 -13.60
N ILE A 90 -12.98 19.42 -12.98
CA ILE A 90 -12.67 18.95 -11.63
C ILE A 90 -11.55 17.91 -11.73
N GLN A 91 -10.44 18.10 -11.03
CA GLN A 91 -9.38 17.10 -10.93
C GLN A 91 -9.52 16.30 -9.64
N PHE A 92 -9.48 14.97 -9.77
CA PHE A 92 -9.54 14.05 -8.65
C PHE A 92 -8.49 12.96 -8.79
N ARG A 93 -7.66 12.77 -7.76
CA ARG A 93 -6.48 11.89 -7.78
C ARG A 93 -6.56 10.88 -6.66
N ILE A 94 -6.45 9.60 -7.03
CA ILE A 94 -6.53 8.48 -6.11
C ILE A 94 -5.18 7.75 -6.09
N GLY A 95 -4.52 7.71 -4.93
CA GLY A 95 -3.34 6.88 -4.71
C GLY A 95 -3.75 5.48 -4.28
N ILE A 96 -3.39 4.48 -5.05
CA ILE A 96 -3.83 3.10 -4.86
C ILE A 96 -2.72 2.12 -5.21
N GLY A 97 -2.63 1.00 -4.46
CA GLY A 97 -1.67 -0.05 -4.76
C GLY A 97 -1.95 -0.73 -6.10
N GLN A 98 -0.90 -1.16 -6.80
CA GLN A 98 -0.98 -1.68 -8.18
C GLN A 98 -2.04 -2.77 -8.38
N VAL A 99 -2.15 -3.74 -7.48
CA VAL A 99 -3.12 -4.84 -7.61
C VAL A 99 -4.54 -4.34 -7.45
N HIS A 100 -4.79 -3.51 -6.42
CA HIS A 100 -6.10 -2.89 -6.22
C HIS A 100 -6.47 -2.00 -7.40
N SER A 101 -5.51 -1.26 -7.97
CA SER A 101 -5.74 -0.44 -9.14
C SER A 101 -6.23 -1.26 -10.32
N GLN A 102 -5.55 -2.35 -10.65
CA GLN A 102 -5.94 -3.24 -11.77
C GLN A 102 -7.35 -3.80 -11.62
N MET A 103 -7.80 -4.03 -10.38
CA MET A 103 -9.09 -4.65 -10.10
C MET A 103 -10.23 -3.64 -9.93
N LEU A 104 -9.96 -2.55 -9.24
CA LEU A 104 -11.01 -1.64 -8.76
C LEU A 104 -11.08 -0.36 -9.60
N SER A 105 -9.95 0.14 -10.14
CA SER A 105 -9.92 1.42 -10.83
C SER A 105 -10.78 1.48 -12.08
N PRO A 106 -10.88 0.44 -12.94
CA PRO A 106 -11.76 0.49 -14.11
C PRO A 106 -13.23 0.69 -13.74
N ILE A 107 -13.71 -0.08 -12.76
CA ILE A 107 -15.12 -0.02 -12.33
C ILE A 107 -15.40 1.30 -11.59
N LEU A 108 -14.45 1.73 -10.75
CA LEU A 108 -14.55 3.00 -10.04
C LEU A 108 -14.58 4.18 -11.02
N ALA A 109 -13.71 4.15 -12.04
CA ALA A 109 -13.66 5.17 -13.07
C ALA A 109 -14.96 5.26 -13.88
N GLU A 110 -15.49 4.12 -14.30
CA GLU A 110 -16.76 4.04 -15.02
C GLU A 110 -17.88 4.73 -14.24
N LYS A 111 -18.10 4.31 -12.98
CA LYS A 111 -19.16 4.85 -12.12
C LYS A 111 -19.00 6.35 -11.82
N LEU A 112 -17.75 6.81 -11.58
CA LEU A 112 -17.50 8.23 -11.29
C LEU A 112 -17.68 9.11 -12.53
N ILE A 113 -17.22 8.66 -13.72
CA ILE A 113 -17.34 9.44 -14.96
C ILE A 113 -18.78 9.52 -15.44
N GLU A 114 -19.58 8.46 -15.25
CA GLU A 114 -21.00 8.48 -15.55
C GLU A 114 -21.75 9.58 -14.77
N GLN A 115 -21.41 9.76 -13.50
CA GLN A 115 -22.05 10.77 -12.64
C GLN A 115 -21.42 12.16 -12.79
N HIS A 116 -20.13 12.23 -13.19
CA HIS A 116 -19.36 13.46 -13.32
C HIS A 116 -18.65 13.53 -14.68
N PRO A 117 -19.35 13.81 -15.80
CA PRO A 117 -18.75 13.79 -17.15
C PRO A 117 -17.58 14.75 -17.37
N GLY A 118 -17.48 15.81 -16.52
CA GLY A 118 -16.36 16.77 -16.56
C GLY A 118 -15.19 16.42 -15.66
N LEU A 119 -15.20 15.24 -15.04
CA LEU A 119 -14.17 14.79 -14.09
C LEU A 119 -12.87 14.41 -14.81
N ASN A 120 -11.76 15.00 -14.38
CA ASN A 120 -10.42 14.56 -14.74
C ASN A 120 -9.89 13.66 -13.63
N LEU A 121 -10.02 12.34 -13.82
CA LEU A 121 -9.67 11.31 -12.85
C LEU A 121 -8.27 10.78 -13.12
N GLN A 122 -7.45 10.67 -12.06
CA GLN A 122 -6.11 10.12 -12.13
C GLN A 122 -5.90 9.07 -11.04
N PHE A 123 -5.42 7.89 -11.43
CA PHE A 123 -4.94 6.86 -10.50
C PHE A 123 -3.41 6.94 -10.43
N CYS A 124 -2.90 7.11 -9.21
CA CYS A 124 -1.47 7.15 -8.92
C CYS A 124 -1.07 5.81 -8.31
N GLU A 125 -0.34 5.00 -9.07
CA GLU A 125 0.14 3.70 -8.61
C GLU A 125 1.58 3.81 -8.14
N SER A 126 1.84 3.46 -6.89
CA SER A 126 3.18 3.47 -6.33
C SER A 126 3.27 2.61 -5.06
N LYS A 127 4.46 2.60 -4.43
CA LYS A 127 4.63 2.04 -3.08
C LYS A 127 3.84 2.86 -2.07
N GLU A 128 3.30 2.20 -1.05
CA GLU A 128 2.47 2.88 -0.03
C GLU A 128 3.18 4.06 0.63
N SER A 129 4.48 3.95 0.93
CA SER A 129 5.25 5.06 1.49
C SER A 129 5.27 6.29 0.58
N ILE A 130 5.37 6.09 -0.73
CA ILE A 130 5.33 7.18 -1.73
C ILE A 130 3.91 7.75 -1.81
N LEU A 131 2.89 6.90 -1.85
CA LEU A 131 1.49 7.35 -1.88
C LEU A 131 1.12 8.14 -0.62
N LEU A 132 1.61 7.73 0.55
CA LEU A 132 1.43 8.49 1.79
C LEU A 132 2.13 9.84 1.76
N ASP A 133 3.33 9.91 1.18
CA ASP A 133 4.03 11.18 0.96
C ASP A 133 3.28 12.08 -0.03
N MET A 134 2.70 11.50 -1.10
CA MET A 134 1.84 12.23 -2.03
C MET A 134 0.57 12.76 -1.34
N LEU A 135 -0.06 11.96 -0.47
CA LEU A 135 -1.20 12.41 0.34
C LEU A 135 -0.80 13.58 1.26
N ARG A 136 0.35 13.47 1.93
CA ARG A 136 0.88 14.54 2.80
C ARG A 136 1.13 15.84 2.05
N ARG A 137 1.55 15.76 0.79
CA ARG A 137 1.82 16.90 -0.07
C ARG A 137 0.58 17.40 -0.83
N GLY A 138 -0.57 16.73 -0.69
CA GLY A 138 -1.79 17.05 -1.42
C GLY A 138 -1.73 16.73 -2.92
N GLU A 139 -0.80 15.86 -3.32
CA GLU A 139 -0.66 15.39 -4.71
C GLU A 139 -1.67 14.30 -5.06
N ILE A 140 -2.29 13.66 -4.05
CA ILE A 140 -3.47 12.80 -4.17
C ILE A 140 -4.54 13.23 -3.16
N ASP A 141 -5.79 13.00 -3.50
CA ASP A 141 -6.97 13.36 -2.70
C ASP A 141 -7.41 12.23 -1.77
N LEU A 142 -7.27 10.99 -2.23
CA LEU A 142 -7.62 9.76 -1.53
C LEU A 142 -6.49 8.75 -1.60
N PHE A 143 -6.12 8.17 -0.47
CA PHE A 143 -5.21 7.02 -0.36
C PHE A 143 -6.01 5.74 -0.12
N VAL A 144 -5.64 4.65 -0.80
CA VAL A 144 -6.16 3.29 -0.59
C VAL A 144 -4.98 2.32 -0.53
N GLY A 145 -4.84 1.59 0.58
CA GLY A 145 -3.71 0.67 0.79
C GLY A 145 -3.77 -0.04 2.14
N HIS A 146 -2.67 -0.68 2.54
CA HIS A 146 -2.62 -1.48 3.77
C HIS A 146 -1.98 -0.76 4.95
N ALA A 147 -1.37 0.41 4.73
CA ALA A 147 -0.79 1.20 5.80
C ALA A 147 -1.89 1.86 6.63
N GLN A 148 -1.92 1.55 7.93
CA GLN A 148 -2.78 2.25 8.87
C GLN A 148 -2.17 3.62 9.22
N ILE A 149 -2.94 4.69 9.02
CA ILE A 149 -2.50 6.05 9.31
C ILE A 149 -3.01 6.46 10.68
N GLY A 150 -2.14 6.47 11.68
CA GLY A 150 -2.40 7.03 13.01
C GLY A 150 -2.10 8.53 13.04
N SER A 151 -3.03 9.37 12.58
CA SER A 151 -2.84 10.83 12.54
C SER A 151 -4.14 11.56 12.87
N THR A 152 -4.03 12.68 13.58
CA THR A 152 -5.16 13.60 13.83
C THR A 152 -5.44 14.52 12.64
N VAL A 153 -4.58 14.51 11.63
CA VAL A 153 -4.63 15.39 10.44
C VAL A 153 -5.48 14.79 9.32
N TYR A 154 -5.54 13.45 9.25
CA TYR A 154 -6.27 12.72 8.23
C TYR A 154 -7.47 11.98 8.82
N LEU A 155 -8.56 11.93 8.09
CA LEU A 155 -9.60 10.94 8.33
C LEU A 155 -9.14 9.64 7.66
N SER A 156 -9.09 8.59 8.44
CA SER A 156 -8.71 7.24 7.99
C SER A 156 -9.68 6.21 8.57
N GLY A 157 -9.83 5.11 7.87
CA GLY A 157 -10.67 4.02 8.32
C GLY A 157 -10.39 2.74 7.56
N GLU A 158 -10.95 1.65 8.01
CA GLU A 158 -10.91 0.37 7.32
C GLU A 158 -11.84 0.42 6.10
N LEU A 159 -11.32 0.03 4.95
CA LEU A 159 -12.07 -0.09 3.70
C LEU A 159 -12.65 -1.51 3.59
N SER A 160 -11.79 -2.52 3.74
CA SER A 160 -12.13 -3.93 3.61
C SER A 160 -11.13 -4.82 4.34
N THR A 161 -11.52 -6.08 4.52
CA THR A 161 -10.62 -7.16 4.93
C THR A 161 -10.40 -8.11 3.77
N GLU A 162 -9.15 -8.35 3.42
CA GLU A 162 -8.74 -9.21 2.32
C GLU A 162 -8.27 -10.56 2.84
N ARG A 163 -8.61 -11.63 2.14
CA ARG A 163 -8.08 -12.95 2.45
C ARG A 163 -6.61 -13.07 2.01
N LEU A 164 -5.77 -13.62 2.87
CA LEU A 164 -4.43 -14.09 2.54
C LEU A 164 -4.51 -15.60 2.28
N SER A 165 -3.94 -16.02 1.16
CA SER A 165 -3.94 -17.43 0.76
C SER A 165 -2.57 -17.82 0.22
N LEU A 166 -2.28 -19.10 0.28
CA LEU A 166 -1.11 -19.67 -0.35
C LEU A 166 -1.53 -20.29 -1.67
N TYR A 167 -0.97 -19.80 -2.76
CA TYR A 167 -1.17 -20.32 -4.12
C TYR A 167 -0.09 -21.35 -4.40
N MET A 168 -0.51 -22.57 -4.74
CA MET A 168 0.39 -23.70 -4.94
C MET A 168 0.22 -24.25 -6.36
N PRO A 169 1.32 -24.61 -7.07
CA PRO A 169 1.18 -25.41 -8.28
C PRO A 169 0.53 -26.77 -7.98
N ASP A 170 -0.38 -27.20 -8.82
CA ASP A 170 -1.03 -28.52 -8.68
C ASP A 170 -0.04 -29.68 -8.69
N SER A 171 1.08 -29.50 -9.38
CA SER A 171 2.16 -30.48 -9.47
C SER A 171 2.98 -30.66 -8.18
N PHE A 172 2.79 -29.79 -7.16
CA PHE A 172 3.54 -29.88 -5.89
C PHE A 172 2.82 -30.75 -4.85
N LEU A 173 1.55 -31.04 -5.06
CA LEU A 173 0.73 -31.83 -4.15
C LEU A 173 0.08 -33.01 -4.88
N ASN A 174 0.04 -34.15 -4.22
CA ASN A 174 -0.68 -35.32 -4.70
C ASN A 174 -2.11 -35.33 -4.15
N LEU A 175 -2.96 -34.44 -4.67
CA LEU A 175 -4.38 -34.40 -4.32
C LEU A 175 -5.15 -35.45 -5.13
N SER A 176 -6.11 -36.08 -4.49
CA SER A 176 -7.12 -36.91 -5.16
C SER A 176 -7.97 -36.06 -6.11
N ALA A 177 -8.67 -36.70 -7.04
CA ALA A 177 -9.57 -36.01 -7.96
C ALA A 177 -10.70 -35.29 -7.20
N GLU A 178 -11.16 -35.85 -6.08
CA GLU A 178 -12.19 -35.26 -5.24
C GLU A 178 -11.69 -34.01 -4.53
N GLU A 179 -10.55 -34.08 -3.84
CA GLU A 179 -9.93 -32.92 -3.17
C GLU A 179 -9.65 -31.78 -4.14
N ARG A 180 -9.15 -32.11 -5.35
CA ARG A 180 -8.90 -31.12 -6.40
C ARG A 180 -10.19 -30.46 -6.88
N SER A 181 -11.28 -31.22 -7.06
CA SER A 181 -12.56 -30.70 -7.53
C SER A 181 -13.24 -29.78 -6.50
N GLN A 182 -12.97 -30.00 -5.22
CA GLN A 182 -13.50 -29.20 -4.11
C GLN A 182 -12.62 -27.99 -3.78
N ASN A 183 -11.37 -27.92 -4.28
CA ASN A 183 -10.45 -26.84 -3.98
C ASN A 183 -10.85 -25.56 -4.73
N SER A 184 -11.14 -24.52 -3.98
CA SER A 184 -11.55 -23.21 -4.49
C SER A 184 -11.07 -22.09 -3.57
N PRO A 185 -11.19 -20.82 -3.97
CA PRO A 185 -10.93 -19.70 -3.09
C PRO A 185 -11.73 -19.71 -1.78
N GLU A 186 -12.94 -20.29 -1.80
CA GLU A 186 -13.83 -20.41 -0.66
C GLU A 186 -13.54 -21.67 0.16
N ASN A 187 -12.95 -22.70 -0.46
CA ASN A 187 -12.62 -23.98 0.16
C ASN A 187 -11.14 -24.31 -0.02
N LEU A 188 -10.31 -23.75 0.88
CA LEU A 188 -8.85 -23.90 0.83
C LEU A 188 -8.42 -25.28 1.31
N TYR A 189 -7.41 -25.85 0.65
CA TYR A 189 -6.73 -27.04 1.13
C TYR A 189 -5.78 -26.69 2.26
N GLU A 190 -5.93 -27.32 3.43
CA GLU A 190 -5.05 -27.06 4.58
C GLU A 190 -3.74 -27.82 4.44
N LEU A 191 -2.64 -27.11 4.35
CA LEU A 191 -1.27 -27.64 4.28
C LEU A 191 -0.66 -27.71 5.67
N GLN A 192 0.09 -28.77 5.91
CA GLN A 192 0.99 -28.80 7.06
C GLN A 192 2.29 -28.06 6.71
N PRO A 193 2.90 -27.30 7.67
CA PRO A 193 4.12 -26.52 7.42
C PRO A 193 5.26 -27.32 6.80
N GLU A 194 5.37 -28.60 7.14
CA GLU A 194 6.41 -29.50 6.65
C GLU A 194 6.32 -29.74 5.15
N GLN A 195 5.13 -29.64 4.58
CA GLN A 195 4.91 -29.79 3.12
C GLN A 195 5.50 -28.63 2.30
N LEU A 196 5.82 -27.50 2.93
CA LEU A 196 6.47 -26.35 2.29
C LEU A 196 7.98 -26.42 2.31
N GLN A 197 8.57 -27.30 3.15
CA GLN A 197 10.02 -27.39 3.30
C GLN A 197 10.70 -27.78 1.99
N GLY A 198 11.75 -27.05 1.64
CA GLY A 198 12.52 -27.29 0.42
C GLY A 198 11.79 -27.00 -0.89
N LEU A 199 10.52 -26.58 -0.89
CA LEU A 199 9.85 -26.17 -2.10
C LEU A 199 10.37 -24.82 -2.60
N PRO A 200 10.37 -24.57 -3.92
CA PRO A 200 10.69 -23.25 -4.45
C PRO A 200 9.55 -22.27 -4.13
N VAL A 201 9.91 -21.02 -3.83
CA VAL A 201 8.98 -19.94 -3.50
C VAL A 201 9.10 -18.78 -4.47
N ILE A 202 7.97 -18.13 -4.76
CA ILE A 202 7.90 -16.87 -5.46
C ILE A 202 7.63 -15.78 -4.41
N ALA A 203 8.65 -14.98 -4.12
CA ALA A 203 8.61 -13.97 -3.08
C ALA A 203 8.28 -12.59 -3.65
N PRO A 204 7.53 -11.75 -2.92
CA PRO A 204 7.43 -10.34 -3.24
C PRO A 204 8.80 -9.67 -3.17
N ALA A 205 9.05 -8.66 -4.00
CA ALA A 205 10.25 -7.84 -3.86
C ALA A 205 10.25 -7.12 -2.50
N SER A 206 11.44 -6.93 -1.89
CA SER A 206 11.61 -6.28 -0.57
C SER A 206 11.02 -4.88 -0.46
N THR A 207 10.64 -4.31 -1.59
CA THR A 207 10.03 -2.99 -1.68
C THR A 207 8.49 -3.01 -1.60
N GLN A 208 7.87 -4.18 -1.49
CA GLN A 208 6.41 -4.36 -1.44
C GLN A 208 5.93 -4.64 -0.02
N GLY A 209 4.71 -4.19 0.31
CA GLY A 209 4.10 -4.44 1.63
C GLY A 209 3.93 -5.93 1.95
N LEU A 210 3.65 -6.76 0.94
CA LEU A 210 3.56 -8.21 1.09
C LEU A 210 4.88 -8.91 1.47
N TYR A 211 6.02 -8.24 1.30
CA TYR A 211 7.31 -8.80 1.70
C TYR A 211 7.38 -9.08 3.21
N ILE A 212 6.72 -8.25 4.01
CA ILE A 212 6.65 -8.45 5.46
C ILE A 212 5.90 -9.75 5.78
N ASN A 213 4.77 -10.00 5.11
CA ASN A 213 4.01 -11.23 5.28
C ASN A 213 4.80 -12.48 4.85
N TYR A 214 5.56 -12.37 3.75
CA TYR A 214 6.44 -13.44 3.29
C TYR A 214 7.56 -13.73 4.31
N MET A 215 8.21 -12.71 4.85
CA MET A 215 9.26 -12.89 5.85
C MET A 215 8.71 -13.47 7.15
N ASP A 216 7.55 -13.00 7.61
CA ASP A 216 6.85 -13.54 8.78
C ASP A 216 6.50 -15.04 8.59
N MET A 217 6.02 -15.41 7.40
CA MET A 217 5.79 -16.82 7.04
C MET A 217 7.08 -17.66 7.13
N VAL A 218 8.16 -17.18 6.51
CA VAL A 218 9.45 -17.90 6.49
C VAL A 218 10.00 -18.08 7.92
N GLU A 219 9.90 -17.05 8.74
CA GLU A 219 10.38 -17.07 10.13
C GLU A 219 9.52 -17.98 11.01
N ARG A 220 8.20 -17.81 11.01
CA ARG A 220 7.27 -18.59 11.85
C ARG A 220 7.30 -20.09 11.56
N LEU A 221 7.39 -20.44 10.28
CA LEU A 221 7.38 -21.84 9.84
C LEU A 221 8.78 -22.40 9.65
N HIS A 222 9.83 -21.64 9.99
CA HIS A 222 11.24 -22.04 9.85
C HIS A 222 11.56 -22.61 8.46
N LEU A 223 11.04 -21.94 7.39
CA LEU A 223 11.17 -22.44 6.03
C LEU A 223 12.57 -22.23 5.45
N SER A 224 13.03 -23.22 4.68
CA SER A 224 14.28 -23.16 3.92
C SER A 224 14.01 -23.48 2.44
N PRO A 225 13.52 -22.49 1.66
CA PRO A 225 13.19 -22.72 0.26
C PRO A 225 14.43 -23.08 -0.55
N ARG A 226 14.35 -24.12 -1.41
CA ARG A 226 15.47 -24.51 -2.30
C ARG A 226 15.77 -23.47 -3.38
N ARG A 227 14.82 -22.59 -3.70
CA ARG A 227 14.92 -21.50 -4.67
C ARG A 227 13.96 -20.39 -4.29
N VAL A 228 14.42 -19.15 -4.42
CA VAL A 228 13.59 -17.96 -4.27
C VAL A 228 13.60 -17.20 -5.61
N ILE A 229 12.41 -16.98 -6.19
CA ILE A 229 12.22 -16.11 -7.35
C ILE A 229 11.53 -14.84 -6.83
N GLN A 230 12.12 -13.67 -7.08
CA GLN A 230 11.54 -12.40 -6.63
C GLN A 230 10.92 -11.64 -7.80
N THR A 231 9.72 -11.08 -7.57
CA THR A 231 9.06 -10.18 -8.51
C THR A 231 8.30 -9.08 -7.76
N SER A 232 8.20 -7.91 -8.37
CA SER A 232 7.39 -6.81 -7.85
C SER A 232 5.95 -6.82 -8.39
N ASN A 233 5.63 -7.70 -9.32
CA ASN A 233 4.29 -7.79 -9.90
C ASN A 233 3.59 -9.07 -9.43
N GLN A 234 2.49 -8.90 -8.73
CA GLN A 234 1.74 -9.99 -8.11
C GLN A 234 1.04 -10.89 -9.15
N VAL A 235 0.57 -10.32 -10.26
CA VAL A 235 -0.02 -11.09 -11.36
C VAL A 235 1.06 -11.95 -12.03
N THR A 236 2.25 -11.39 -12.26
CA THR A 236 3.39 -12.15 -12.77
C THR A 236 3.77 -13.28 -11.81
N ALA A 237 3.79 -13.02 -10.49
CA ALA A 237 4.06 -14.04 -9.48
C ALA A 237 3.04 -15.19 -9.58
N LEU A 238 1.76 -14.88 -9.67
CA LEU A 238 0.70 -15.87 -9.76
C LEU A 238 0.80 -16.73 -11.04
N ARG A 239 1.14 -16.13 -12.17
CA ARG A 239 1.40 -16.86 -13.41
C ARG A 239 2.60 -17.80 -13.28
N MET A 240 3.65 -17.36 -12.58
CA MET A 240 4.79 -18.23 -12.28
C MET A 240 4.39 -19.44 -11.44
N VAL A 241 3.44 -19.28 -10.49
CA VAL A 241 2.86 -20.43 -9.75
C VAL A 241 2.17 -21.38 -10.71
N ALA A 242 1.31 -20.90 -11.59
CA ALA A 242 0.61 -21.71 -12.59
C ALA A 242 1.57 -22.45 -13.54
N HIS A 243 2.77 -21.93 -13.75
CA HIS A 243 3.84 -22.58 -14.51
C HIS A 243 4.74 -23.51 -13.67
N GLY A 244 4.39 -23.79 -12.41
CA GLY A 244 5.11 -24.75 -11.57
C GLY A 244 6.47 -24.25 -11.02
N LEU A 245 6.71 -22.94 -11.01
CA LEU A 245 8.01 -22.37 -10.63
C LEU A 245 8.20 -22.24 -9.12
N GLY A 246 7.13 -22.22 -8.34
CA GLY A 246 7.16 -22.09 -6.90
C GLY A 246 5.76 -21.78 -6.34
N TYR A 247 5.61 -21.80 -5.02
CA TYR A 247 4.39 -21.34 -4.36
C TYR A 247 4.47 -19.85 -4.03
N LEU A 248 3.32 -19.22 -3.79
CA LEU A 248 3.18 -17.80 -3.47
C LEU A 248 2.24 -17.61 -2.29
N TYR A 249 2.67 -16.89 -1.24
CA TYR A 249 1.78 -16.40 -0.18
C TYR A 249 1.38 -14.96 -0.47
N SER A 250 0.10 -14.72 -0.68
CA SER A 250 -0.38 -13.44 -1.18
C SER A 250 -1.84 -13.17 -0.81
N GLY A 251 -2.27 -11.93 -0.92
CA GLY A 251 -3.64 -11.48 -0.68
C GLY A 251 -4.10 -10.42 -1.66
N GLY A 252 -5.37 -10.03 -1.55
CA GLY A 252 -5.98 -9.02 -2.41
C GLY A 252 -6.32 -9.47 -3.82
N LEU A 253 -6.01 -10.73 -4.19
CA LEU A 253 -6.33 -11.30 -5.51
C LEU A 253 -7.69 -12.00 -5.56
N LEU A 254 -8.32 -12.17 -4.41
CA LEU A 254 -9.60 -12.87 -4.25
C LEU A 254 -10.59 -11.95 -3.54
N THR A 255 -11.06 -10.93 -4.22
CA THR A 255 -12.26 -10.22 -3.81
C THR A 255 -13.48 -10.88 -4.49
N PRO A 256 -14.68 -10.81 -3.91
CA PRO A 256 -15.87 -11.41 -4.48
C PRO A 256 -16.16 -11.00 -5.93
N ASN A 257 -15.73 -9.80 -6.30
CA ASN A 257 -15.94 -9.20 -7.62
C ASN A 257 -14.71 -9.28 -8.54
N ALA A 258 -13.57 -9.81 -8.07
CA ALA A 258 -12.35 -9.94 -8.86
C ALA A 258 -12.05 -11.41 -9.11
N SER A 259 -12.42 -11.85 -10.28
CA SER A 259 -12.08 -13.20 -10.75
C SER A 259 -10.62 -13.22 -11.22
N LEU A 260 -9.87 -14.23 -10.80
CA LEU A 260 -8.54 -14.51 -11.37
C LEU A 260 -8.58 -14.74 -12.89
N SER A 261 -9.78 -14.95 -13.47
CA SER A 261 -9.98 -15.01 -14.92
C SER A 261 -9.57 -13.73 -15.66
N MET A 262 -9.50 -12.60 -14.97
CA MET A 262 -8.98 -11.35 -15.55
C MET A 262 -7.47 -11.40 -15.80
N PHE A 263 -6.74 -12.24 -15.05
CA PHE A 263 -5.27 -12.26 -15.03
C PHE A 263 -4.68 -13.57 -15.54
N LEU A 264 -5.46 -14.66 -15.51
CA LEU A 264 -5.03 -16.01 -15.84
C LEU A 264 -5.93 -16.62 -16.92
N THR A 265 -5.31 -17.35 -17.82
CA THR A 265 -6.03 -18.23 -18.75
C THR A 265 -6.70 -19.38 -17.98
N GLU A 266 -7.69 -20.03 -18.61
CA GLU A 266 -8.35 -21.19 -18.02
C GLU A 266 -7.35 -22.30 -17.67
N GLN A 267 -6.38 -22.57 -18.54
CA GLN A 267 -5.33 -23.58 -18.30
C GLN A 267 -4.44 -23.21 -17.11
N GLU A 268 -4.10 -21.93 -16.94
CA GLU A 268 -3.31 -21.48 -15.80
C GLU A 268 -4.10 -21.62 -14.49
N ARG A 269 -5.41 -21.30 -14.50
CA ARG A 269 -6.26 -21.43 -13.31
C ARG A 269 -6.41 -22.89 -12.86
N GLN A 270 -6.56 -23.82 -13.80
CA GLN A 270 -6.67 -25.25 -13.51
C GLN A 270 -5.41 -25.85 -12.88
N ARG A 271 -4.26 -25.17 -12.99
CA ARG A 271 -2.99 -25.58 -12.39
C ARG A 271 -2.71 -24.97 -11.03
N LEU A 272 -3.63 -24.16 -10.51
CA LEU A 272 -3.50 -23.53 -9.20
C LEU A 272 -4.30 -24.28 -8.16
N LEU A 273 -3.70 -24.42 -6.99
CA LEU A 273 -4.39 -24.83 -5.77
C LEU A 273 -4.38 -23.65 -4.78
N TYR A 274 -5.49 -23.52 -4.09
CA TYR A 274 -5.70 -22.51 -3.05
C TYR A 274 -5.51 -23.19 -1.71
N CYS A 275 -4.54 -22.72 -0.95
CA CYS A 275 -4.15 -23.39 0.29
C CYS A 275 -4.14 -22.40 1.47
N SER A 276 -4.32 -22.97 2.67
CA SER A 276 -4.07 -22.33 3.95
C SER A 276 -3.00 -23.09 4.72
N VAL A 277 -2.36 -22.44 5.68
CA VAL A 277 -1.40 -23.09 6.58
C VAL A 277 -1.71 -22.65 8.01
N PRO A 278 -1.91 -23.59 8.95
CA PRO A 278 -2.14 -23.25 10.34
C PRO A 278 -1.04 -22.37 10.92
N GLY A 279 -1.44 -21.35 11.67
CA GLY A 279 -0.51 -20.40 12.30
C GLY A 279 -0.08 -19.22 11.42
N LEU A 280 -0.46 -19.19 10.15
CA LEU A 280 -0.29 -17.99 9.32
C LEU A 280 -1.54 -17.09 9.36
N PRO A 281 -1.36 -15.76 9.24
CA PRO A 281 -2.50 -14.87 9.04
C PRO A 281 -3.30 -15.27 7.79
N ASP A 282 -4.61 -15.32 7.91
CA ASP A 282 -5.54 -15.63 6.83
C ASP A 282 -6.21 -14.39 6.23
N THR A 283 -5.99 -13.25 6.86
CA THR A 283 -6.57 -11.97 6.46
C THR A 283 -5.60 -10.81 6.60
N ARG A 284 -5.86 -9.77 5.83
CA ARG A 284 -5.17 -8.48 5.89
C ARG A 284 -6.17 -7.36 5.68
N LYS A 285 -6.02 -6.28 6.44
CA LYS A 285 -6.88 -5.11 6.32
C LYS A 285 -6.40 -4.17 5.22
N CYS A 286 -7.34 -3.64 4.44
CA CYS A 286 -7.15 -2.51 3.55
C CYS A 286 -7.74 -1.27 4.20
N TYR A 287 -7.02 -0.15 4.12
CA TYR A 287 -7.39 1.13 4.72
C TYR A 287 -7.52 2.19 3.66
N TYR A 288 -8.26 3.24 4.01
CA TYR A 288 -8.29 4.49 3.28
C TYR A 288 -7.84 5.64 4.16
N ALA A 289 -7.37 6.72 3.53
CA ALA A 289 -7.12 7.99 4.21
C ALA A 289 -7.29 9.17 3.25
N TYR A 290 -7.76 10.29 3.81
CA TYR A 290 -7.92 11.55 3.09
C TYR A 290 -7.88 12.75 4.04
N TYR A 291 -7.70 13.92 3.48
CA TYR A 291 -7.69 15.16 4.24
C TYR A 291 -9.13 15.67 4.45
N PRO A 292 -9.58 15.93 5.71
CA PRO A 292 -10.99 16.26 6.01
C PRO A 292 -11.46 17.58 5.42
N GLN A 293 -10.57 18.47 4.99
CA GLN A 293 -10.89 19.73 4.33
C GLN A 293 -10.57 19.70 2.82
N SER A 294 -10.49 18.50 2.22
CA SER A 294 -10.32 18.37 0.77
C SER A 294 -11.46 19.04 0.01
N PRO A 295 -11.18 19.81 -1.05
CA PRO A 295 -12.22 20.35 -1.92
C PRO A 295 -13.04 19.27 -2.63
N ASN A 296 -12.50 18.03 -2.71
CA ASN A 296 -13.09 16.89 -3.38
C ASN A 296 -13.83 15.92 -2.42
N LEU A 297 -14.28 16.39 -1.23
CA LEU A 297 -14.92 15.51 -0.22
C LEU A 297 -16.09 14.69 -0.75
N SER A 298 -16.95 15.27 -1.60
CA SER A 298 -18.07 14.54 -2.19
C SER A 298 -17.60 13.36 -3.05
N LEU A 299 -16.61 13.58 -3.89
CA LEU A 299 -16.00 12.55 -4.74
C LEU A 299 -15.26 11.47 -3.90
N ILE A 300 -14.61 11.88 -2.81
CA ILE A 300 -13.98 10.94 -1.88
C ILE A 300 -15.03 10.01 -1.25
N HIS A 301 -16.11 10.58 -0.69
CA HIS A 301 -17.15 9.78 -0.04
C HIS A 301 -17.87 8.86 -1.03
N GLU A 302 -18.13 9.34 -2.23
CA GLU A 302 -18.71 8.54 -3.31
C GLU A 302 -17.77 7.39 -3.71
N SER A 303 -16.48 7.68 -3.91
CA SER A 303 -15.46 6.66 -4.21
C SER A 303 -15.38 5.61 -3.11
N LEU A 304 -15.39 6.02 -1.84
CA LEU A 304 -15.36 5.10 -0.71
C LEU A 304 -16.61 4.22 -0.64
N ARG A 305 -17.79 4.76 -0.97
CA ARG A 305 -19.01 3.96 -1.07
C ARG A 305 -18.91 2.90 -2.15
N ILE A 306 -18.48 3.29 -3.35
CA ILE A 306 -18.28 2.37 -4.48
C ILE A 306 -17.23 1.31 -4.15
N LEU A 307 -16.08 1.72 -3.60
CA LEU A 307 -15.01 0.79 -3.24
C LEU A 307 -15.46 -0.22 -2.17
N LYS A 308 -16.24 0.20 -1.17
CA LYS A 308 -16.82 -0.71 -0.18
C LYS A 308 -17.77 -1.71 -0.82
N GLU A 309 -18.65 -1.28 -1.72
CA GLU A 309 -19.56 -2.18 -2.47
C GLU A 309 -18.77 -3.23 -3.28
N LEU A 310 -17.63 -2.83 -3.89
CA LEU A 310 -16.80 -3.72 -4.68
C LEU A 310 -15.97 -4.71 -3.85
N THR A 311 -15.68 -4.38 -2.59
CA THR A 311 -14.79 -5.16 -1.72
C THR A 311 -15.51 -5.88 -0.59
N THR A 312 -16.80 -5.62 -0.39
CA THR A 312 -17.64 -6.37 0.57
C THR A 312 -18.08 -7.70 -0.05
N PRO A 313 -17.98 -8.82 0.68
CA PRO A 313 -18.41 -10.15 0.23
C PRO A 313 -19.87 -10.22 -0.18
#